data_5348441cca762c446b82dc38071c370b
#
_entry.id   5348441cca762c446b82dc38071c370b
#
_cell.length_a   1.000
_cell.length_b   1.000
_cell.length_c   1.000
_cell.angle_alpha   90.00
_cell.angle_beta   90.00
_cell.angle_gamma   90.00
#
_symmetry.space_group_name_H-M   'P 1'
#
loop_
_entity.id
_entity.type
_entity.pdbx_description
1 polymer ?
#
loop_
_entity_poly.entity_id
_entity_poly.type
_entity_poly.pdbx_seq_one_letter_code
_entity_poly.pdbx_strand_id
1 'polypeptide(L)'
;ADAFLDTDPQERERGITIFSKQARLTWKNRAVTLLDTPGHVDFSGETERTLPVLDAAILVVSGTDGVQSHTRTLWRLLRRNHVPTFLFLNKTDLPGVNRAARMQELRSLLSPECADFSGMDWMEQAAAESEAALESFLSAGTIPPEEVRRLIAEEKRFPCLFGAALRLDGVEKLLNTLALYAPVKPAGDAFGARVYKISRDAQGARLTWLRVT
;
A
#
# COMPACT_ATOMS: atom_id res chain seq x y z
N ALA A 1 -18.96 12.18 1.00
CA ALA A 1 -17.76 13.03 1.05
C ALA A 1 -17.05 12.85 -0.29
N ASP A 2 -16.83 13.93 -1.01
CA ASP A 2 -16.14 13.89 -2.29
C ASP A 2 -14.67 13.53 -2.04
N ALA A 3 -14.12 12.65 -2.87
CA ALA A 3 -12.71 12.31 -2.79
C ALA A 3 -11.87 13.55 -3.13
N PHE A 4 -10.96 13.93 -2.23
CA PHE A 4 -10.17 15.17 -2.33
C PHE A 4 -9.37 15.26 -3.64
N LEU A 5 -8.89 14.14 -4.15
CA LEU A 5 -8.11 14.08 -5.38
C LEU A 5 -8.95 13.96 -6.64
N ASP A 6 -10.22 13.54 -6.58
CA ASP A 6 -11.09 13.40 -7.74
C ASP A 6 -11.62 14.77 -8.19
N THR A 7 -10.82 15.45 -9.00
CA THR A 7 -11.13 16.81 -9.51
C THR A 7 -11.79 16.80 -10.88
N ASP A 8 -11.73 15.69 -11.61
CA ASP A 8 -12.36 15.55 -12.92
C ASP A 8 -13.89 15.42 -12.79
N PRO A 9 -14.70 16.11 -13.61
CA PRO A 9 -16.15 16.01 -13.55
C PRO A 9 -16.69 14.58 -13.73
N GLN A 10 -16.07 13.77 -14.59
CA GLN A 10 -16.50 12.38 -14.84
C GLN A 10 -16.21 11.47 -13.65
N GLU A 11 -15.11 11.71 -12.92
CA GLU A 11 -14.77 10.98 -11.69
C GLU A 11 -15.79 11.27 -10.59
N ARG A 12 -16.15 12.55 -10.43
CA ARG A 12 -17.16 12.97 -9.44
C ARG A 12 -18.54 12.43 -9.74
N GLU A 13 -18.96 12.49 -11.03
CA GLU A 13 -20.26 11.97 -11.46
C GLU A 13 -20.37 10.46 -11.25
N ARG A 14 -19.29 9.71 -11.54
CA ARG A 14 -19.28 8.25 -11.43
C ARG A 14 -18.87 7.76 -10.05
N GLY A 15 -18.27 8.61 -9.21
CA GLY A 15 -17.75 8.24 -7.89
C GLY A 15 -16.57 7.26 -7.94
N ILE A 16 -15.77 7.30 -9.03
CA ILE A 16 -14.60 6.43 -9.23
C ILE A 16 -13.42 7.25 -9.77
N THR A 17 -12.22 6.91 -9.33
CA THR A 17 -10.98 7.47 -9.88
C THR A 17 -10.71 6.88 -11.27
N ILE A 18 -10.46 7.74 -12.26
CA ILE A 18 -10.15 7.37 -13.65
C ILE A 18 -8.67 7.59 -13.96
N PHE A 19 -8.11 8.69 -13.50
CA PHE A 19 -6.74 9.11 -13.75
C PHE A 19 -5.88 9.02 -12.50
N SER A 20 -4.66 8.55 -12.64
CA SER A 20 -3.70 8.58 -11.53
C SER A 20 -3.41 10.02 -11.10
N LYS A 21 -3.45 10.29 -9.81
CA LYS A 21 -3.21 11.60 -9.21
C LYS A 21 -2.14 11.53 -8.16
N GLN A 22 -1.55 12.68 -7.88
CA GLN A 22 -0.44 12.80 -6.94
C GLN A 22 -0.79 13.75 -5.81
N ALA A 23 -0.49 13.33 -4.57
CA ALA A 23 -0.44 14.20 -3.41
C ALA A 23 0.91 14.05 -2.70
N ARG A 24 1.38 15.13 -2.10
CA ARG A 24 2.59 15.12 -1.27
C ARG A 24 2.24 15.42 0.16
N LEU A 25 2.81 14.67 1.08
CA LEU A 25 2.66 14.87 2.50
C LEU A 25 3.98 14.56 3.22
N THR A 26 4.14 15.09 4.41
CA THR A 26 5.24 14.73 5.30
C THR A 26 4.67 14.04 6.54
N TRP A 27 5.23 12.89 6.90
CA TRP A 27 4.85 12.15 8.09
C TRP A 27 6.10 11.68 8.84
N LYS A 28 6.26 12.06 10.10
CA LYS A 28 7.42 11.69 10.96
C LYS A 28 8.77 11.85 10.22
N ASN A 29 9.04 13.01 9.68
CA ASN A 29 10.27 13.35 8.94
C ASN A 29 10.48 12.53 7.63
N ARG A 30 9.46 11.84 7.14
CA ARG A 30 9.49 11.22 5.81
C ARG A 30 8.62 12.00 4.85
N ALA A 31 9.20 12.38 3.72
CA ALA A 31 8.44 12.90 2.59
C ALA A 31 7.77 11.72 1.86
N VAL A 32 6.46 11.78 1.70
CA VAL A 32 5.67 10.76 1.02
C VAL A 32 5.01 11.37 -0.19
N THR A 33 5.20 10.76 -1.34
CA THR A 33 4.44 11.06 -2.56
C THR A 33 3.41 9.96 -2.75
N LEU A 34 2.16 10.28 -2.49
CA LEU A 34 1.04 9.37 -2.71
C LEU A 34 0.64 9.44 -4.19
N LEU A 35 0.59 8.30 -4.85
CA LEU A 35 -0.02 8.14 -6.17
C LEU A 35 -1.36 7.44 -5.99
N ASP A 36 -2.46 8.20 -6.10
CA ASP A 36 -3.80 7.63 -6.13
C ASP A 36 -4.05 7.04 -7.52
N THR A 37 -4.38 5.76 -7.57
CA THR A 37 -4.53 5.02 -8.82
C THR A 37 -5.95 4.49 -8.96
N PRO A 38 -6.49 4.41 -10.20
CA PRO A 38 -7.81 3.85 -10.43
C PRO A 38 -7.93 2.43 -9.86
N GLY A 39 -8.99 2.20 -9.10
CA GLY A 39 -9.35 0.88 -8.59
C GLY A 39 -10.17 0.05 -9.58
N HIS A 40 -10.73 0.59 -10.64
CA HIS A 40 -11.63 -0.11 -11.56
C HIS A 40 -10.88 -0.84 -12.67
N VAL A 41 -11.38 -2.01 -13.08
CA VAL A 41 -10.71 -2.90 -14.07
C VAL A 41 -10.48 -2.20 -15.40
N ASP A 42 -11.44 -1.37 -15.83
CA ASP A 42 -11.36 -0.66 -17.12
C ASP A 42 -10.20 0.33 -17.20
N PHE A 43 -9.66 0.74 -16.04
CA PHE A 43 -8.57 1.69 -15.93
C PHE A 43 -7.25 1.07 -15.42
N SER A 44 -7.15 -0.26 -15.47
CA SER A 44 -5.95 -1.00 -15.01
C SER A 44 -4.66 -0.57 -15.71
N GLY A 45 -4.72 -0.09 -16.94
CA GLY A 45 -3.58 0.46 -17.66
C GLY A 45 -2.94 1.69 -17.00
N GLU A 46 -3.73 2.55 -16.34
CA GLU A 46 -3.20 3.66 -15.54
C GLU A 46 -2.46 3.15 -14.30
N THR A 47 -3.03 2.15 -13.63
CA THR A 47 -2.39 1.49 -12.49
C THR A 47 -1.08 0.82 -12.90
N GLU A 48 -1.07 0.03 -13.99
CA GLU A 48 0.14 -0.66 -14.47
C GLU A 48 1.30 0.30 -14.78
N ARG A 49 1.01 1.48 -15.32
CA ARG A 49 2.05 2.50 -15.60
C ARG A 49 2.70 3.05 -14.35
N THR A 50 2.00 3.06 -13.22
CA THR A 50 2.54 3.59 -11.95
C THR A 50 3.35 2.56 -11.18
N LEU A 51 3.09 1.25 -11.32
CA LEU A 51 3.74 0.20 -10.54
C LEU A 51 5.28 0.26 -10.55
N PRO A 52 5.96 0.50 -11.69
CA PRO A 52 7.42 0.51 -11.72
C PRO A 52 8.07 1.66 -10.93
N VAL A 53 7.31 2.71 -10.61
CA VAL A 53 7.82 3.88 -9.87
C VAL A 53 7.45 3.87 -8.40
N LEU A 54 6.73 2.85 -7.92
CA LEU A 54 6.36 2.72 -6.51
C LEU A 54 7.51 2.15 -5.68
N ASP A 55 7.68 2.67 -4.46
CA ASP A 55 8.47 2.03 -3.41
C ASP A 55 7.65 0.98 -2.67
N ALA A 56 6.38 1.28 -2.44
CA ALA A 56 5.40 0.39 -1.83
C ALA A 56 3.99 0.72 -2.32
N ALA A 57 3.06 -0.19 -2.15
CA ALA A 57 1.64 0.00 -2.43
C ALA A 57 0.80 -0.22 -1.19
N ILE A 58 -0.33 0.48 -1.12
CA ILE A 58 -1.40 0.22 -0.17
C ILE A 58 -2.57 -0.38 -0.95
N LEU A 59 -2.85 -1.67 -0.75
CA LEU A 59 -4.02 -2.32 -1.31
C LEU A 59 -5.18 -2.19 -0.31
N VAL A 60 -6.17 -1.37 -0.68
CA VAL A 60 -7.36 -1.15 0.16
C VAL A 60 -8.40 -2.22 -0.13
N VAL A 61 -8.84 -2.91 0.91
CA VAL A 61 -9.84 -3.98 0.86
C VAL A 61 -11.05 -3.57 1.71
N SER A 62 -12.26 -3.77 1.22
CA SER A 62 -13.47 -3.52 2.01
C SER A 62 -13.62 -4.55 3.12
N GLY A 63 -13.78 -4.09 4.36
CA GLY A 63 -14.05 -4.98 5.51
C GLY A 63 -15.40 -5.69 5.40
N THR A 64 -16.38 -5.11 4.73
CA THR A 64 -17.71 -5.72 4.50
C THR A 64 -17.67 -6.76 3.38
N ASP A 65 -17.05 -6.42 2.26
CA ASP A 65 -17.12 -7.22 1.02
C ASP A 65 -15.97 -8.22 0.90
N GLY A 66 -14.86 -7.97 1.63
CA GLY A 66 -13.68 -8.83 1.60
C GLY A 66 -12.91 -8.79 0.29
N VAL A 67 -12.27 -9.90 -0.05
CA VAL A 67 -11.42 -10.05 -1.24
C VAL A 67 -12.25 -10.32 -2.48
N GLN A 68 -12.48 -9.30 -3.28
CA GLN A 68 -13.22 -9.40 -4.56
C GLN A 68 -12.32 -9.79 -5.73
N SER A 69 -12.92 -10.13 -6.87
CA SER A 69 -12.19 -10.50 -8.10
C SER A 69 -11.18 -9.43 -8.52
N HIS A 70 -11.58 -8.17 -8.41
CA HIS A 70 -10.72 -7.03 -8.73
C HIS A 70 -9.54 -6.90 -7.76
N THR A 71 -9.75 -7.11 -6.46
CA THR A 71 -8.67 -7.16 -5.46
C THR A 71 -7.61 -8.19 -5.83
N ARG A 72 -8.03 -9.38 -6.30
CA ARG A 72 -7.11 -10.44 -6.75
C ARG A 72 -6.33 -10.03 -8.01
N THR A 73 -6.97 -9.28 -8.92
CA THR A 73 -6.29 -8.78 -10.13
C THR A 73 -5.20 -7.78 -9.77
N LEU A 74 -5.51 -6.79 -8.92
CA LEU A 74 -4.53 -5.82 -8.42
C LEU A 74 -3.40 -6.52 -7.63
N TRP A 75 -3.76 -7.49 -6.79
CA TRP A 75 -2.79 -8.29 -6.05
C TRP A 75 -1.79 -8.99 -6.98
N ARG A 76 -2.27 -9.66 -8.03
CA ARG A 76 -1.39 -10.32 -9.00
C ARG A 76 -0.48 -9.34 -9.74
N LEU A 77 -0.99 -8.15 -10.09
CA LEU A 77 -0.19 -7.09 -10.71
C LEU A 77 0.92 -6.60 -9.78
N LEU A 78 0.61 -6.35 -8.52
CA LEU A 78 1.59 -5.94 -7.50
C LEU A 78 2.68 -7.01 -7.33
N ARG A 79 2.29 -8.27 -7.16
CA ARG A 79 3.19 -9.42 -7.03
C ARG A 79 4.09 -9.59 -8.27
N ARG A 80 3.52 -9.53 -9.47
CA ARG A 80 4.27 -9.65 -10.74
C ARG A 80 5.33 -8.55 -10.90
N ASN A 81 5.08 -7.38 -10.35
CA ASN A 81 5.99 -6.25 -10.42
C ASN A 81 6.88 -6.11 -9.17
N HIS A 82 6.83 -7.08 -8.26
CA HIS A 82 7.60 -7.08 -7.01
C HIS A 82 7.44 -5.75 -6.23
N VAL A 83 6.20 -5.27 -6.11
CA VAL A 83 5.89 -4.06 -5.35
C VAL A 83 5.57 -4.45 -3.91
N PRO A 84 6.39 -4.04 -2.93
CA PRO A 84 6.11 -4.25 -1.51
C PRO A 84 4.71 -3.73 -1.18
N THR A 85 3.86 -4.59 -0.59
CA THR A 85 2.43 -4.28 -0.47
C THR A 85 1.97 -4.34 0.98
N PHE A 86 1.29 -3.28 1.41
CA PHE A 86 0.55 -3.16 2.66
C PHE A 86 -0.93 -3.30 2.35
N LEU A 87 -1.66 -4.02 3.20
CA LEU A 87 -3.11 -4.17 3.06
C LEU A 87 -3.81 -3.31 4.12
N PHE A 88 -4.81 -2.55 3.69
CA PHE A 88 -5.65 -1.78 4.59
C PHE A 88 -7.12 -2.22 4.45
N LEU A 89 -7.63 -2.88 5.49
CA LEU A 89 -9.02 -3.29 5.55
C LEU A 89 -9.85 -2.13 6.07
N ASN A 90 -10.53 -1.47 5.14
CA ASN A 90 -11.32 -0.27 5.38
C ASN A 90 -12.77 -0.59 5.76
N LYS A 91 -13.49 0.37 6.31
CA LYS A 91 -14.89 0.25 6.71
C LYS A 91 -15.12 -0.78 7.83
N THR A 92 -14.18 -0.92 8.74
CA THR A 92 -14.28 -1.89 9.85
C THR A 92 -15.27 -1.45 10.95
N ASP A 93 -15.74 -0.22 10.89
CA ASP A 93 -16.79 0.34 11.73
C ASP A 93 -18.21 -0.09 11.33
N LEU A 94 -18.36 -0.73 10.17
CA LEU A 94 -19.66 -1.17 9.71
C LEU A 94 -20.08 -2.50 10.35
N PRO A 95 -21.40 -2.71 10.56
CA PRO A 95 -21.91 -3.96 11.15
C PRO A 95 -21.54 -5.19 10.34
N GLY A 96 -21.28 -6.32 11.03
CA GLY A 96 -21.00 -7.60 10.40
C GLY A 96 -19.55 -7.81 9.99
N VAL A 97 -18.66 -6.84 10.18
CA VAL A 97 -17.23 -7.03 9.91
C VAL A 97 -16.60 -7.87 11.01
N ASN A 98 -16.11 -9.06 10.63
CA ASN A 98 -15.36 -9.94 11.50
C ASN A 98 -13.87 -9.93 11.10
N ARG A 99 -13.05 -9.38 11.96
CA ARG A 99 -11.61 -9.18 11.71
C ARG A 99 -10.85 -10.50 11.54
N ALA A 100 -11.13 -11.49 12.38
CA ALA A 100 -10.47 -12.80 12.30
C ALA A 100 -10.82 -13.51 10.98
N ALA A 101 -12.10 -13.48 10.59
CA ALA A 101 -12.56 -14.05 9.32
C ALA A 101 -11.91 -13.33 8.12
N ARG A 102 -11.77 -12.01 8.17
CA ARG A 102 -11.08 -11.24 7.11
C ARG A 102 -9.60 -11.58 7.02
N MET A 103 -8.91 -11.73 8.14
CA MET A 103 -7.51 -12.19 8.13
C MET A 103 -7.36 -13.58 7.53
N GLN A 104 -8.25 -14.51 7.87
CA GLN A 104 -8.25 -15.85 7.28
C GLN A 104 -8.50 -15.80 5.76
N GLU A 105 -9.43 -14.97 5.32
CA GLU A 105 -9.70 -14.74 3.90
C GLU A 105 -8.48 -14.19 3.15
N LEU A 106 -7.82 -13.15 3.69
CA LEU A 106 -6.59 -12.61 3.11
C LEU A 106 -5.51 -13.67 2.97
N ARG A 107 -5.30 -14.47 4.02
CA ARG A 107 -4.32 -15.56 4.00
C ARG A 107 -4.64 -16.63 2.96
N SER A 108 -5.89 -16.99 2.81
CA SER A 108 -6.31 -18.06 1.88
C SER A 108 -6.36 -17.61 0.42
N LEU A 109 -6.75 -16.35 0.15
CA LEU A 109 -7.03 -15.85 -1.19
C LEU A 109 -5.91 -15.00 -1.79
N LEU A 110 -5.05 -14.39 -0.97
CA LEU A 110 -3.94 -13.56 -1.42
C LEU A 110 -2.59 -14.19 -1.08
N SER A 111 -2.24 -14.32 0.20
CA SER A 111 -0.99 -14.95 0.63
C SER A 111 -1.05 -15.41 2.09
N PRO A 112 -0.52 -16.60 2.44
CA PRO A 112 -0.36 -17.03 3.83
C PRO A 112 0.52 -16.08 4.66
N GLU A 113 1.37 -15.29 4.00
CA GLU A 113 2.27 -14.32 4.62
C GLU A 113 1.57 -13.02 5.05
N CYS A 114 0.25 -12.91 4.88
CA CYS A 114 -0.55 -11.80 5.42
C CYS A 114 -0.54 -11.85 6.95
N ALA A 115 -0.09 -10.77 7.59
CA ALA A 115 0.06 -10.67 9.04
C ALA A 115 -0.64 -9.42 9.60
N ASP A 116 -1.37 -9.58 10.71
CA ASP A 116 -2.07 -8.49 11.38
C ASP A 116 -1.09 -7.63 12.20
N PHE A 117 -0.69 -6.49 11.65
CA PHE A 117 0.21 -5.52 12.29
C PHE A 117 -0.48 -4.63 13.34
N SER A 118 -1.72 -4.94 13.69
CA SER A 118 -2.42 -4.19 14.75
C SER A 118 -2.03 -4.62 16.15
N GLY A 119 -1.63 -5.88 16.32
CA GLY A 119 -1.10 -6.46 17.56
C GLY A 119 0.42 -6.60 17.52
N MET A 120 0.95 -7.49 18.35
CA MET A 120 2.37 -7.84 18.44
C MET A 120 2.65 -9.27 17.93
N ASP A 121 1.64 -10.11 17.78
CA ASP A 121 1.77 -11.55 17.49
C ASP A 121 2.48 -11.84 16.14
N TRP A 122 2.43 -10.89 15.20
CA TRP A 122 3.16 -11.00 13.94
C TRP A 122 4.69 -11.02 14.11
N MET A 123 5.19 -10.41 15.20
CA MET A 123 6.64 -10.34 15.46
C MET A 123 7.22 -11.70 15.78
N GLU A 124 6.53 -12.52 16.54
CA GLU A 124 6.97 -13.90 16.84
C GLU A 124 7.11 -14.72 15.55
N GLN A 125 6.13 -14.63 14.67
CA GLN A 125 6.17 -15.30 13.36
C GLN A 125 7.28 -14.75 12.46
N ALA A 126 7.52 -13.43 12.49
CA ALA A 126 8.56 -12.80 11.70
C ALA A 126 9.96 -13.10 12.26
N ALA A 127 10.10 -13.26 13.58
CA ALA A 127 11.34 -13.64 14.22
C ALA A 127 11.85 -15.00 13.75
N ALA A 128 10.95 -15.93 13.45
CA ALA A 128 11.32 -17.27 12.96
C ALA A 128 11.97 -17.27 11.55
N GLU A 129 11.93 -16.15 10.83
CA GLU A 129 12.45 -16.05 9.46
C GLU A 129 13.98 -15.86 9.38
N SER A 130 14.63 -15.45 10.47
CA SER A 130 16.10 -15.34 10.51
C SER A 130 16.63 -15.46 11.94
N GLU A 131 17.85 -15.97 12.07
CA GLU A 131 18.54 -16.11 13.35
C GLU A 131 18.70 -14.75 14.07
N ALA A 132 19.09 -13.71 13.33
CA ALA A 132 19.24 -12.36 13.87
C ALA A 132 17.91 -11.75 14.37
N ALA A 133 16.79 -11.99 13.65
CA ALA A 133 15.47 -11.56 14.09
C ALA A 133 15.03 -12.31 15.35
N LEU A 134 15.29 -13.61 15.41
CA LEU A 134 14.95 -14.45 16.56
C LEU A 134 15.75 -14.03 17.80
N GLU A 135 17.05 -13.83 17.68
CA GLU A 135 17.90 -13.36 18.78
C GLU A 135 17.44 -12.00 19.32
N SER A 136 17.13 -11.05 18.43
CA SER A 136 16.62 -9.74 18.80
C SER A 136 15.25 -9.83 19.50
N PHE A 137 14.36 -10.68 18.99
CA PHE A 137 13.03 -10.88 19.58
C PHE A 137 13.14 -11.53 20.97
N LEU A 138 13.99 -12.53 21.14
CA LEU A 138 14.19 -13.20 22.43
C LEU A 138 14.84 -12.29 23.47
N SER A 139 15.75 -11.40 23.07
CA SER A 139 16.47 -10.51 23.97
C SER A 139 15.73 -9.23 24.29
N ALA A 140 15.06 -8.61 23.31
CA ALA A 140 14.44 -7.29 23.42
C ALA A 140 12.91 -7.28 23.24
N GLY A 141 12.29 -8.41 22.89
CA GLY A 141 10.86 -8.51 22.60
C GLY A 141 10.44 -7.81 21.30
N THR A 142 11.41 -7.40 20.47
CA THR A 142 11.16 -6.66 19.23
C THR A 142 12.10 -7.10 18.12
N ILE A 143 11.70 -6.86 16.88
CA ILE A 143 12.54 -7.09 15.69
C ILE A 143 13.04 -5.74 15.17
N PRO A 144 14.31 -5.61 14.76
CA PRO A 144 14.83 -4.39 14.16
C PRO A 144 13.99 -3.95 12.94
N PRO A 145 13.67 -2.65 12.80
CA PRO A 145 12.85 -2.17 11.69
C PRO A 145 13.42 -2.50 10.31
N GLU A 146 14.73 -2.56 10.15
CA GLU A 146 15.42 -2.93 8.91
C GLU A 146 15.16 -4.38 8.53
N GLU A 147 15.08 -5.27 9.49
CA GLU A 147 14.75 -6.67 9.24
C GLU A 147 13.30 -6.81 8.78
N VAL A 148 12.37 -6.10 9.42
CA VAL A 148 10.97 -6.06 8.98
C VAL A 148 10.85 -5.48 7.57
N ARG A 149 11.60 -4.41 7.24
CA ARG A 149 11.64 -3.85 5.88
C ARG A 149 12.14 -4.86 4.87
N ARG A 150 13.17 -5.64 5.22
CA ARG A 150 13.71 -6.71 4.38
C ARG A 150 12.65 -7.77 4.11
N LEU A 151 11.95 -8.26 5.14
CA LEU A 151 10.87 -9.23 4.97
C LEU A 151 9.74 -8.73 4.08
N ILE A 152 9.38 -7.46 4.19
CA ILE A 152 8.37 -6.83 3.33
C ILE A 152 8.89 -6.68 1.89
N ALA A 153 10.14 -6.25 1.71
CA ALA A 153 10.77 -6.12 0.39
C ALA A 153 10.92 -7.45 -0.34
N GLU A 154 11.23 -8.53 0.41
CA GLU A 154 11.34 -9.90 -0.09
C GLU A 154 9.97 -10.59 -0.24
N GLU A 155 8.87 -9.86 0.03
CA GLU A 155 7.50 -10.38 -0.04
C GLU A 155 7.24 -11.60 0.88
N LYS A 156 8.00 -11.70 1.96
CA LYS A 156 7.86 -12.70 3.02
C LYS A 156 6.88 -12.28 4.12
N ARG A 157 6.50 -11.00 4.13
CA ARG A 157 5.46 -10.47 5.02
C ARG A 157 4.66 -9.37 4.31
N PHE A 158 3.34 -9.44 4.46
CA PHE A 158 2.41 -8.43 3.98
C PHE A 158 1.66 -7.84 5.19
N PRO A 159 2.03 -6.61 5.61
CA PRO A 159 1.36 -5.96 6.73
C PRO A 159 -0.12 -5.72 6.43
N CYS A 160 -0.99 -6.23 7.29
CA CYS A 160 -2.43 -5.99 7.25
C CYS A 160 -2.83 -5.09 8.42
N LEU A 161 -3.54 -4.03 8.12
CA LEU A 161 -4.06 -3.08 9.10
C LEU A 161 -5.57 -2.91 8.90
N PHE A 162 -6.25 -2.53 9.96
CA PHE A 162 -7.69 -2.38 9.97
C PHE A 162 -8.06 -0.96 10.36
N GLY A 163 -9.12 -0.43 9.78
CA GLY A 163 -9.59 0.89 10.11
C GLY A 163 -10.87 1.31 9.38
N ALA A 164 -11.28 2.53 9.68
CA ALA A 164 -12.38 3.22 9.04
C ALA A 164 -11.90 4.59 8.57
N ALA A 165 -11.38 4.66 7.35
CA ALA A 165 -10.69 5.82 6.82
C ALA A 165 -11.55 7.10 6.88
N LEU A 166 -12.86 7.00 6.67
CA LEU A 166 -13.78 8.13 6.77
C LEU A 166 -13.81 8.76 8.18
N ARG A 167 -13.52 7.96 9.21
CA ARG A 167 -13.43 8.40 10.62
C ARG A 167 -11.99 8.61 11.08
N LEU A 168 -11.01 8.48 10.18
CA LEU A 168 -9.58 8.48 10.44
C LEU A 168 -9.11 7.36 11.39
N ASP A 169 -9.96 6.41 11.73
CA ASP A 169 -9.58 5.27 12.54
C ASP A 169 -8.61 4.36 11.78
N GLY A 170 -7.52 3.95 12.43
CA GLY A 170 -6.47 3.13 11.85
C GLY A 170 -5.55 3.83 10.83
N VAL A 171 -5.89 5.05 10.37
CA VAL A 171 -5.09 5.78 9.37
C VAL A 171 -3.74 6.20 9.94
N GLU A 172 -3.70 6.72 11.16
CA GLU A 172 -2.45 7.07 11.82
C GLU A 172 -1.54 5.84 11.97
N LYS A 173 -2.11 4.70 12.35
CA LYS A 173 -1.36 3.45 12.48
C LYS A 173 -0.79 2.99 11.14
N LEU A 174 -1.56 3.09 10.05
CA LEU A 174 -1.09 2.81 8.70
C LEU A 174 0.10 3.71 8.32
N LEU A 175 -0.03 5.03 8.53
CA LEU A 175 1.05 5.98 8.22
C LEU A 175 2.30 5.73 9.07
N ASN A 176 2.15 5.39 10.35
CA ASN A 176 3.25 5.01 11.23
C ASN A 176 3.95 3.73 10.75
N THR A 177 3.17 2.73 10.35
CA THR A 177 3.69 1.46 9.82
C THR A 177 4.44 1.68 8.51
N LEU A 178 3.90 2.48 7.60
CA LEU A 178 4.58 2.88 6.36
C LEU A 178 5.88 3.65 6.64
N ALA A 179 5.84 4.66 7.52
CA ALA A 179 7.03 5.45 7.86
C ALA A 179 8.15 4.59 8.46
N LEU A 180 7.80 3.55 9.21
CA LEU A 180 8.75 2.69 9.89
C LEU A 180 9.25 1.55 8.98
N TYR A 181 8.36 0.93 8.21
CA TYR A 181 8.63 -0.34 7.55
C TYR A 181 8.55 -0.31 6.01
N ALA A 182 8.09 0.77 5.37
CA ALA A 182 8.10 0.79 3.91
C ALA A 182 9.53 0.78 3.38
N PRO A 183 9.87 -0.19 2.51
CA PRO A 183 11.14 -0.18 1.81
C PRO A 183 11.23 1.05 0.90
N VAL A 184 12.42 1.60 0.77
CA VAL A 184 12.70 2.69 -0.17
C VAL A 184 13.75 2.19 -1.14
N LYS A 185 13.46 2.26 -2.44
CA LYS A 185 14.44 1.91 -3.47
C LYS A 185 15.55 2.95 -3.43
N PRO A 186 16.82 2.55 -3.25
CA PRO A 186 17.93 3.51 -3.30
C PRO A 186 18.02 4.15 -4.68
N ALA A 187 18.45 5.40 -4.73
CA ALA A 187 18.85 6.02 -5.99
C ALA A 187 20.12 5.34 -6.52
N GLY A 188 20.21 5.17 -7.84
CA GLY A 188 21.41 4.66 -8.47
C GLY A 188 22.55 5.71 -8.45
N ASP A 189 23.80 5.27 -8.67
CA ASP A 189 24.95 6.18 -8.76
C ASP A 189 24.93 7.03 -10.02
N ALA A 190 24.26 6.58 -11.07
CA ALA A 190 24.06 7.32 -12.31
C ALA A 190 22.65 7.91 -12.38
N PHE A 191 22.54 9.09 -12.99
CA PHE A 191 21.21 9.68 -13.23
C PHE A 191 20.35 8.78 -14.12
N GLY A 192 19.18 8.43 -13.60
CA GLY A 192 18.15 7.72 -14.32
C GLY A 192 16.78 8.35 -14.02
N ALA A 193 15.85 8.18 -14.94
CA ALA A 193 14.47 8.63 -14.71
C ALA A 193 13.48 7.71 -15.44
N ARG A 194 12.35 7.43 -14.79
CA ARG A 194 11.26 6.67 -15.38
C ARG A 194 10.00 7.51 -15.48
N VAL A 195 9.54 7.71 -16.70
CA VAL A 195 8.25 8.40 -16.97
C VAL A 195 7.11 7.46 -16.66
N TYR A 196 6.13 7.93 -15.90
CA TYR A 196 4.93 7.14 -15.55
C TYR A 196 3.62 7.81 -15.95
N LYS A 197 3.63 9.13 -16.22
CA LYS A 197 2.43 9.86 -16.62
C LYS A 197 2.76 11.02 -17.55
N ILE A 198 1.84 11.28 -18.49
CA ILE A 198 1.83 12.50 -19.31
C ILE A 198 0.47 13.15 -19.10
N SER A 199 0.46 14.46 -18.83
CA SER A 199 -0.76 15.24 -18.66
C SER A 199 -0.60 16.61 -19.34
N ARG A 200 -1.61 17.46 -19.24
CA ARG A 200 -1.56 18.87 -19.63
C ARG A 200 -1.88 19.74 -18.43
N ASP A 201 -1.26 20.91 -18.36
CA ASP A 201 -1.62 21.91 -17.37
C ASP A 201 -2.87 22.69 -17.79
N ALA A 202 -3.28 23.67 -16.97
CA ALA A 202 -4.46 24.51 -17.25
C ALA A 202 -4.31 25.38 -18.52
N GLN A 203 -3.08 25.61 -18.97
CA GLN A 203 -2.75 26.38 -20.18
C GLN A 203 -2.59 25.46 -21.41
N GLY A 204 -2.75 24.14 -21.24
CA GLY A 204 -2.62 23.14 -22.30
C GLY A 204 -1.20 22.68 -22.57
N ALA A 205 -0.20 23.16 -21.83
CA ALA A 205 1.18 22.72 -21.98
C ALA A 205 1.36 21.28 -21.49
N ARG A 206 2.20 20.52 -22.19
CA ARG A 206 2.46 19.11 -21.85
C ARG A 206 3.32 19.00 -20.59
N LEU A 207 2.84 18.24 -19.61
CA LEU A 207 3.57 17.85 -18.42
C LEU A 207 3.99 16.39 -18.51
N THR A 208 5.27 16.13 -18.27
CA THR A 208 5.81 14.77 -18.17
C THR A 208 6.18 14.49 -16.72
N TRP A 209 5.55 13.48 -16.13
CA TRP A 209 5.77 13.06 -14.77
C TRP A 209 6.78 11.93 -14.74
N LEU A 210 7.83 12.10 -13.98
CA LEU A 210 8.89 11.12 -13.89
C LEU A 210 9.34 10.91 -12.43
N ARG A 211 9.82 9.70 -12.15
CA ARG A 211 10.60 9.40 -10.96
C ARG A 211 12.07 9.37 -11.34
N VAL A 212 12.89 10.13 -10.62
CA VAL A 212 14.35 10.03 -10.69
C VAL A 212 14.78 8.75 -9.96
N THR A 213 15.71 7.98 -10.55
CA THR A 213 16.22 6.71 -10.04
C THR A 213 17.74 6.74 -9.96
#